data_bcfa5c0737dab212cded4025fd61a4e9
#
_entry.id   bcfa5c0737dab212cded4025fd61a4e9
#
_cell.length_a   1.000
_cell.length_b   1.000
_cell.length_c   1.000
_cell.angle_alpha   90.00
_cell.angle_beta   90.00
_cell.angle_gamma   90.00
#
_symmetry.space_group_name_H-M   'P 1'
#
loop_
_entity.id
_entity.type
_entity.pdbx_description
1 polymer ?
#
loop_
_entity_poly.entity_id
_entity_poly.type
_entity_poly.pdbx_seq_one_letter_code
_entity_poly.pdbx_strand_id
1 'polypeptide(L)'
;MSKGTNLISEIGKYFKENDATSAINKIMEITRTLNFSEKRLFGAESRCNCKYSQLQVLQLLLLFPCFMIKNAFNYSTSSLYGIAGCGKDLFYRFLSREDYDWRSILINITTQLWRKTLANTERDDKTPICLMVDDTDYPKRGIQTEMIGKVFSHVEHKMILGFKGLFLGITDGAT
;
A
#
# COMPACT_ATOMS: atom_id res chain seq x y z
N MET A 1 -20.79 8.76 14.00
CA MET A 1 -20.58 7.91 12.80
C MET A 1 -19.49 8.54 11.96
N SER A 2 -18.37 7.86 11.79
CA SER A 2 -17.14 8.46 11.30
C SER A 2 -17.13 8.69 9.79
N LYS A 3 -16.52 9.80 9.35
CA LYS A 3 -16.29 10.14 7.93
C LYS A 3 -15.55 9.02 7.15
N GLY A 4 -14.83 8.12 7.84
CA GLY A 4 -14.13 7.00 7.20
C GLY A 4 -15.03 5.90 6.63
N THR A 5 -16.22 5.71 7.18
CA THR A 5 -17.19 4.71 6.67
C THR A 5 -17.79 5.13 5.33
N ASN A 6 -17.94 6.43 5.10
CA ASN A 6 -18.44 6.95 3.83
C ASN A 6 -17.40 6.82 2.70
N LEU A 7 -16.13 7.10 2.97
CA LEU A 7 -15.08 7.01 1.97
C LEU A 7 -14.90 5.57 1.44
N ILE A 8 -14.92 4.58 2.32
CA ILE A 8 -14.84 3.16 1.94
C ILE A 8 -16.06 2.75 1.10
N SER A 9 -17.25 3.25 1.47
CA SER A 9 -18.49 3.01 0.72
C SER A 9 -18.45 3.66 -0.67
N GLU A 10 -17.91 4.87 -0.78
CA GLU A 10 -17.77 5.59 -2.06
C GLU A 10 -16.72 4.93 -2.97
N ILE A 11 -15.57 4.51 -2.43
CA ILE A 11 -14.58 3.73 -3.14
C ILE A 11 -15.19 2.41 -3.64
N GLY A 12 -15.93 1.70 -2.78
CA GLY A 12 -16.62 0.47 -3.16
C GLY A 12 -17.68 0.67 -4.26
N LYS A 13 -18.40 1.80 -4.26
CA LYS A 13 -19.31 2.18 -5.35
C LYS A 13 -18.56 2.49 -6.64
N TYR A 14 -17.52 3.31 -6.56
CA TYR A 14 -16.68 3.64 -7.72
C TYR A 14 -16.18 2.40 -8.46
N PHE A 15 -15.67 1.40 -7.73
CA PHE A 15 -15.17 0.16 -8.32
C PHE A 15 -16.26 -0.84 -8.75
N LYS A 16 -17.50 -0.66 -8.29
CA LYS A 16 -18.66 -1.41 -8.84
C LYS A 16 -19.19 -0.81 -10.14
N GLU A 17 -19.08 0.51 -10.26
CA GLU A 17 -19.58 1.25 -11.41
C GLU A 17 -18.55 1.37 -12.54
N ASN A 18 -17.25 1.24 -12.22
CA ASN A 18 -16.16 1.30 -13.19
C ASN A 18 -15.58 -0.11 -13.41
N ASP A 19 -15.27 -0.41 -14.67
CA ASP A 19 -14.63 -1.65 -15.05
C ASP A 19 -13.30 -1.85 -14.29
N ALA A 20 -13.09 -3.06 -13.79
CA ALA A 20 -11.85 -3.46 -13.12
C ALA A 20 -10.60 -3.16 -13.97
N THR A 21 -10.73 -3.22 -15.28
CA THR A 21 -9.70 -2.84 -16.27
C THR A 21 -9.28 -1.38 -16.10
N SER A 22 -10.23 -0.48 -15.82
CA SER A 22 -9.94 0.94 -15.60
C SER A 22 -9.06 1.17 -14.36
N ALA A 23 -9.35 0.47 -13.25
CA ALA A 23 -8.54 0.55 -12.03
C ALA A 23 -7.11 0.03 -12.24
N ILE A 24 -6.96 -1.07 -12.97
CA ILE A 24 -5.68 -1.65 -13.34
C ILE A 24 -4.88 -0.67 -14.20
N ASN A 25 -5.50 -0.12 -15.25
CA ASN A 25 -4.86 0.85 -16.13
C ASN A 25 -4.41 2.09 -15.34
N LYS A 26 -5.20 2.56 -14.38
CA LYS A 26 -4.85 3.71 -13.55
C LYS A 26 -3.64 3.43 -12.65
N ILE A 27 -3.56 2.27 -12.02
CA ILE A 27 -2.38 1.87 -11.24
C ILE A 27 -1.15 1.73 -12.13
N MET A 28 -1.31 1.15 -13.33
CA MET A 28 -0.22 1.05 -14.30
C MET A 28 0.27 2.44 -14.76
N GLU A 29 -0.64 3.36 -15.00
CA GLU A 29 -0.33 4.76 -15.33
C GLU A 29 0.42 5.46 -14.20
N ILE A 30 -0.06 5.33 -12.95
CA ILE A 30 0.57 5.90 -11.76
C ILE A 30 2.00 5.37 -11.60
N THR A 31 2.20 4.06 -11.67
CA THR A 31 3.52 3.45 -11.52
C THR A 31 4.49 3.86 -12.65
N ARG A 32 3.98 4.07 -13.87
CA ARG A 32 4.76 4.61 -14.99
C ARG A 32 5.11 6.08 -14.75
N THR A 33 4.16 6.88 -14.34
CA THR A 33 4.36 8.32 -14.05
C THR A 33 5.37 8.53 -12.93
N LEU A 34 5.38 7.65 -11.93
CA LEU A 34 6.36 7.64 -10.84
C LEU A 34 7.69 7.01 -11.23
N ASN A 35 7.82 6.56 -12.48
CA ASN A 35 9.03 5.92 -13.02
C ASN A 35 9.52 4.74 -12.15
N PHE A 36 8.58 3.89 -11.72
CA PHE A 36 8.92 2.68 -10.99
C PHE A 36 9.51 1.64 -11.95
N SER A 37 10.69 1.15 -11.60
CA SER A 37 11.33 0.01 -12.26
C SER A 37 11.78 -1.01 -11.22
N GLU A 38 11.86 -2.26 -11.62
CA GLU A 38 12.31 -3.34 -10.72
C GLU A 38 13.71 -3.08 -10.19
N LYS A 39 14.63 -2.69 -11.05
CA LYS A 39 16.02 -2.38 -10.67
C LYS A 39 16.07 -1.26 -9.64
N ARG A 40 15.21 -0.25 -9.76
CA ARG A 40 15.19 0.89 -8.83
C ARG A 40 14.57 0.54 -7.49
N LEU A 41 13.51 -0.27 -7.48
CA LEU A 41 12.79 -0.62 -6.26
C LEU A 41 13.44 -1.80 -5.53
N PHE A 42 13.88 -2.82 -6.28
CA PHE A 42 14.33 -4.09 -5.72
C PHE A 42 15.82 -4.39 -5.94
N GLY A 43 16.55 -3.45 -6.56
CA GLY A 43 17.98 -3.60 -6.85
C GLY A 43 18.30 -4.54 -8.02
N ALA A 44 17.36 -5.34 -8.48
CA ALA A 44 17.53 -6.29 -9.57
C ALA A 44 16.26 -6.42 -10.41
N GLU A 45 16.44 -6.86 -11.66
CA GLU A 45 15.32 -7.20 -12.55
C GLU A 45 14.92 -8.67 -12.38
N SER A 46 13.64 -8.95 -12.62
CA SER A 46 13.12 -10.33 -12.63
C SER A 46 13.79 -11.12 -13.75
N ARG A 47 14.03 -12.42 -13.50
CA ARG A 47 14.58 -13.31 -14.51
C ARG A 47 13.61 -13.44 -15.69
N CYS A 48 14.14 -13.59 -16.90
CA CYS A 48 13.35 -13.64 -18.15
C CYS A 48 12.26 -14.74 -18.17
N ASN A 49 12.42 -15.81 -17.41
CA ASN A 49 11.47 -16.92 -17.33
C ASN A 49 10.45 -16.81 -16.19
N CYS A 50 10.41 -15.69 -15.48
CA CYS A 50 9.38 -15.46 -14.46
C CYS A 50 8.06 -15.10 -15.13
N LYS A 51 6.98 -15.83 -14.80
CA LYS A 51 5.62 -15.54 -15.31
C LYS A 51 5.12 -14.16 -14.87
N TYR A 52 5.49 -13.71 -13.68
CA TYR A 52 5.15 -12.39 -13.12
C TYR A 52 6.42 -11.73 -12.63
N SER A 53 6.62 -10.48 -13.04
CA SER A 53 7.72 -9.67 -12.56
C SER A 53 7.46 -9.16 -11.14
N GLN A 54 8.53 -8.76 -10.43
CA GLN A 54 8.43 -8.20 -9.07
C GLN A 54 7.55 -6.95 -9.06
N LEU A 55 7.69 -6.11 -10.08
CA LEU A 55 6.88 -4.90 -10.23
C LEU A 55 5.40 -5.23 -10.46
N GLN A 56 5.08 -6.24 -11.28
CA GLN A 56 3.71 -6.69 -11.48
C GLN A 56 3.07 -7.21 -10.18
N VAL A 57 3.83 -7.95 -9.36
CA VAL A 57 3.34 -8.42 -8.05
C VAL A 57 3.06 -7.24 -7.12
N LEU A 58 3.94 -6.24 -7.08
CA LEU A 58 3.72 -5.02 -6.32
C LEU A 58 2.48 -4.27 -6.80
N GLN A 59 2.31 -4.11 -8.12
CA GLN A 59 1.13 -3.46 -8.70
C GLN A 59 -0.16 -4.19 -8.33
N LEU A 60 -0.16 -5.53 -8.37
CA LEU A 60 -1.31 -6.32 -7.92
C LEU A 60 -1.63 -6.12 -6.43
N LEU A 61 -0.60 -6.03 -5.57
CA LEU A 61 -0.78 -5.74 -4.14
C LEU A 61 -1.36 -4.34 -3.92
N LEU A 62 -0.94 -3.35 -4.70
CA LEU A 62 -1.49 -2.00 -4.64
C LEU A 62 -2.98 -1.94 -5.05
N LEU A 63 -3.44 -2.90 -5.83
CA LEU A 63 -4.87 -3.04 -6.19
C LEU A 63 -5.72 -3.69 -5.08
N PHE A 64 -5.13 -4.37 -4.10
CA PHE A 64 -5.90 -5.06 -3.06
C PHE A 64 -6.89 -4.15 -2.33
N PRO A 65 -6.52 -2.95 -1.85
CA PRO A 65 -7.47 -2.03 -1.25
C PRO A 65 -8.60 -1.62 -2.19
N CYS A 66 -8.28 -1.40 -3.47
CA CYS A 66 -9.25 -1.02 -4.49
C CYS A 66 -10.33 -2.09 -4.71
N PHE A 67 -9.96 -3.35 -4.62
CA PHE A 67 -10.85 -4.51 -4.77
C PHE A 67 -11.34 -5.07 -3.42
N MET A 68 -11.14 -4.34 -2.32
CA MET A 68 -11.52 -4.74 -0.97
C MET A 68 -10.93 -6.10 -0.53
N ILE A 69 -9.77 -6.47 -1.08
CA ILE A 69 -9.07 -7.70 -0.76
C ILE A 69 -8.29 -7.50 0.52
N LYS A 70 -8.69 -8.16 1.60
CA LYS A 70 -8.10 -8.00 2.94
C LYS A 70 -6.72 -8.65 3.07
N ASN A 71 -6.48 -9.72 2.33
CA ASN A 71 -5.22 -10.48 2.39
C ASN A 71 -5.08 -11.37 1.14
N ALA A 72 -3.90 -11.97 0.95
CA ALA A 72 -3.62 -12.84 -0.18
C ALA A 72 -4.51 -14.11 -0.23
N PHE A 73 -5.05 -14.57 0.90
CA PHE A 73 -5.98 -15.71 0.91
C PHE A 73 -7.31 -15.33 0.22
N ASN A 74 -7.84 -14.13 0.51
CA ASN A 74 -9.11 -13.65 -0.07
C ASN A 74 -8.97 -13.24 -1.54
N TYR A 75 -7.75 -13.12 -2.05
CA TYR A 75 -7.50 -12.78 -3.45
C TYR A 75 -8.10 -13.80 -4.41
N SER A 76 -8.04 -15.10 -4.11
CA SER A 76 -8.54 -16.17 -4.98
C SER A 76 -10.06 -16.13 -5.22
N THR A 77 -10.81 -15.45 -4.38
CA THR A 77 -12.27 -15.27 -4.50
C THR A 77 -12.66 -13.88 -5.03
N SER A 78 -11.68 -13.05 -5.34
CA SER A 78 -11.91 -11.68 -5.83
C SER A 78 -12.05 -11.61 -7.35
N SER A 79 -12.67 -10.54 -7.85
CA SER A 79 -12.74 -10.24 -9.29
C SER A 79 -11.34 -10.01 -9.90
N LEU A 80 -10.37 -9.53 -9.12
CA LEU A 80 -8.99 -9.35 -9.55
C LEU A 80 -8.32 -10.68 -9.92
N TYR A 81 -8.69 -11.78 -9.26
CA TYR A 81 -8.19 -13.12 -9.57
C TYR A 81 -8.56 -13.55 -11.00
N GLY A 82 -9.77 -13.27 -11.44
CA GLY A 82 -10.24 -13.57 -12.82
C GLY A 82 -9.41 -12.86 -13.90
N ILE A 83 -8.78 -11.73 -13.56
CA ILE A 83 -8.00 -10.93 -14.50
C ILE A 83 -6.52 -11.34 -14.47
N ALA A 84 -5.91 -11.45 -13.29
CA ALA A 84 -4.48 -11.71 -13.15
C ALA A 84 -4.13 -13.20 -13.08
N GLY A 85 -5.02 -14.06 -12.53
CA GLY A 85 -4.88 -15.51 -12.54
C GLY A 85 -3.65 -16.10 -11.84
N CYS A 86 -3.00 -15.33 -10.95
CA CYS A 86 -1.85 -15.82 -10.20
C CYS A 86 -2.27 -16.50 -8.89
N GLY A 87 -1.50 -17.47 -8.40
CA GLY A 87 -1.79 -18.13 -7.12
C GLY A 87 -1.47 -17.20 -5.93
N LYS A 88 -2.20 -17.36 -4.82
CA LYS A 88 -1.98 -16.60 -3.57
C LYS A 88 -0.55 -16.72 -3.03
N ASP A 89 0.11 -17.85 -3.26
CA ASP A 89 1.47 -18.12 -2.80
C ASP A 89 2.51 -17.19 -3.43
N LEU A 90 2.19 -16.59 -4.59
CA LEU A 90 3.02 -15.57 -5.21
C LEU A 90 3.20 -14.36 -4.29
N PHE A 91 2.11 -13.89 -3.66
CA PHE A 91 2.13 -12.75 -2.74
C PHE A 91 2.85 -13.08 -1.44
N TYR A 92 2.63 -14.27 -0.87
CA TYR A 92 3.35 -14.69 0.33
C TYR A 92 4.85 -14.77 0.08
N ARG A 93 5.28 -15.42 -1.01
CA ARG A 93 6.70 -15.50 -1.37
C ARG A 93 7.31 -14.13 -1.66
N PHE A 94 6.56 -13.22 -2.25
CA PHE A 94 7.03 -11.87 -2.51
C PHE A 94 7.21 -11.07 -1.22
N LEU A 95 6.24 -11.13 -0.31
CA LEU A 95 6.26 -10.38 0.96
C LEU A 95 7.23 -10.95 1.99
N SER A 96 7.55 -12.25 1.92
CA SER A 96 8.50 -12.92 2.83
C SER A 96 9.96 -12.85 2.36
N ARG A 97 10.26 -12.09 1.30
CA ARG A 97 11.63 -11.94 0.82
C ARG A 97 12.47 -11.10 1.77
N GLU A 98 13.50 -11.72 2.32
CA GLU A 98 14.46 -11.08 3.24
C GLU A 98 15.49 -10.21 2.53
N ASP A 99 15.72 -10.46 1.22
CA ASP A 99 16.63 -9.70 0.38
C ASP A 99 16.09 -8.35 -0.11
N TYR A 100 14.82 -8.03 0.21
CA TYR A 100 14.21 -6.74 -0.09
C TYR A 100 14.40 -5.76 1.07
N ASP A 101 15.01 -4.64 0.80
CA ASP A 101 15.00 -3.50 1.71
C ASP A 101 13.66 -2.74 1.60
N TRP A 102 12.64 -3.26 2.29
CA TRP A 102 11.28 -2.69 2.30
C TRP A 102 11.26 -1.22 2.74
N ARG A 103 12.17 -0.83 3.63
CA ARG A 103 12.29 0.55 4.08
C ARG A 103 12.73 1.46 2.94
N SER A 104 13.78 1.09 2.23
CA SER A 104 14.24 1.84 1.06
C SER A 104 13.22 1.87 -0.07
N ILE A 105 12.49 0.78 -0.30
CA ILE A 105 11.38 0.73 -1.26
C ILE A 105 10.31 1.77 -0.88
N LEU A 106 9.86 1.80 0.37
CA LEU A 106 8.86 2.76 0.84
C LEU A 106 9.34 4.21 0.71
N ILE A 107 10.57 4.50 1.12
CA ILE A 107 11.17 5.84 1.02
C ILE A 107 11.25 6.26 -0.46
N ASN A 108 11.66 5.38 -1.36
CA ASN A 108 11.73 5.67 -2.79
C ASN A 108 10.34 6.01 -3.36
N ILE A 109 9.32 5.22 -3.02
CA ILE A 109 7.94 5.44 -3.46
C ILE A 109 7.44 6.80 -2.95
N THR A 110 7.56 7.05 -1.65
CA THR A 110 7.11 8.31 -1.01
C THR A 110 7.84 9.52 -1.58
N THR A 111 9.14 9.42 -1.80
CA THR A 111 9.93 10.51 -2.41
C THR A 111 9.48 10.83 -3.83
N GLN A 112 9.16 9.82 -4.65
CA GLN A 112 8.67 10.05 -6.00
C GLN A 112 7.27 10.67 -5.99
N LEU A 113 6.38 10.20 -5.14
CA LEU A 113 5.05 10.78 -4.95
C LEU A 113 5.17 12.24 -4.56
N TRP A 114 5.95 12.54 -3.53
CA TRP A 114 6.16 13.89 -3.03
C TRP A 114 6.70 14.84 -4.11
N ARG A 115 7.73 14.42 -4.84
CA ARG A 115 8.30 15.22 -5.95
C ARG A 115 7.28 15.53 -7.03
N LYS A 116 6.41 14.55 -7.37
CA LYS A 116 5.37 14.75 -8.39
C LYS A 116 4.25 15.65 -7.88
N THR A 117 3.87 15.52 -6.63
CA THR A 117 2.89 16.41 -6.00
C THR A 117 3.40 17.85 -6.01
N LEU A 118 4.62 18.10 -5.52
CA LEU A 118 5.22 19.44 -5.53
C LEU A 118 5.35 20.03 -6.93
N ALA A 119 5.68 19.21 -7.94
CA ALA A 119 5.82 19.69 -9.32
C ALA A 119 4.49 20.10 -9.97
N ASN A 120 3.36 19.57 -9.47
CA ASN A 120 2.03 19.81 -10.01
C ASN A 120 1.22 20.85 -9.20
N THR A 121 1.74 21.32 -8.09
CA THR A 121 1.06 22.29 -7.24
C THR A 121 1.70 23.67 -7.44
N GLU A 122 0.89 24.66 -7.83
CA GLU A 122 1.28 26.07 -7.75
C GLU A 122 1.41 26.43 -6.27
N ARG A 123 2.63 26.46 -5.79
CA ARG A 123 2.92 26.67 -4.40
C ARG A 123 3.36 28.10 -4.17
N ASP A 124 2.74 28.79 -3.22
CA ASP A 124 3.32 30.02 -2.63
C ASP A 124 4.48 29.61 -1.71
N ASP A 125 5.65 30.26 -1.86
CA ASP A 125 6.83 30.03 -1.01
C ASP A 125 6.56 30.24 0.49
N LYS A 126 5.44 30.87 0.83
CA LYS A 126 4.98 31.10 2.21
C LYS A 126 4.19 29.94 2.80
N THR A 127 3.76 28.96 2.00
CA THR A 127 2.99 27.83 2.51
C THR A 127 3.90 26.85 3.26
N PRO A 128 3.70 26.63 4.57
CA PRO A 128 4.57 25.77 5.36
C PRO A 128 4.38 24.31 4.96
N ILE A 129 5.47 23.55 4.94
CA ILE A 129 5.41 22.08 4.89
C ILE A 129 5.32 21.57 6.32
N CYS A 130 4.29 20.78 6.62
CA CYS A 130 4.10 20.17 7.91
C CYS A 130 4.49 18.70 7.86
N LEU A 131 5.28 18.24 8.83
CA LEU A 131 5.53 16.83 9.10
C LEU A 131 4.54 16.37 10.16
N MET A 132 3.74 15.36 9.82
CA MET A 132 2.81 14.72 10.74
C MET A 132 3.40 13.41 11.24
N VAL A 133 3.25 13.15 12.53
CA VAL A 133 3.63 11.87 13.15
C VAL A 133 2.39 11.34 13.86
N ASP A 134 2.00 10.13 13.53
CA ASP A 134 0.84 9.47 14.13
C ASP A 134 1.15 8.02 14.47
N ASP A 135 0.53 7.49 15.53
CA ASP A 135 0.63 6.09 15.89
C ASP A 135 -0.67 5.34 15.65
N THR A 136 -0.56 4.09 15.23
CA THR A 136 -1.72 3.24 14.94
C THR A 136 -1.54 1.88 15.59
N ASP A 137 -2.62 1.40 16.21
CA ASP A 137 -2.65 0.10 16.85
C ASP A 137 -2.91 -1.01 15.82
N TYR A 138 -2.07 -2.05 15.85
CA TYR A 138 -2.24 -3.28 15.06
C TYR A 138 -2.52 -4.46 15.98
N PRO A 139 -3.80 -4.67 16.38
CA PRO A 139 -4.14 -5.81 17.21
C PRO A 139 -3.90 -7.13 16.47
N LYS A 140 -3.35 -8.10 17.18
CA LYS A 140 -3.10 -9.45 16.69
C LYS A 140 -3.73 -10.48 17.60
N ARG A 141 -4.06 -11.64 17.04
CA ARG A 141 -4.54 -12.81 17.79
C ARG A 141 -3.42 -13.85 17.82
N GLY A 142 -3.14 -14.35 19.02
CA GLY A 142 -2.09 -15.35 19.25
C GLY A 142 -0.71 -14.74 19.52
N ILE A 143 0.11 -15.52 20.20
CA ILE A 143 1.42 -15.10 20.76
C ILE A 143 2.61 -15.56 19.91
N GLN A 144 2.36 -16.29 18.82
CA GLN A 144 3.43 -16.88 17.98
C GLN A 144 4.04 -15.91 16.94
N THR A 145 3.55 -14.66 16.90
CA THR A 145 4.13 -13.65 15.99
C THR A 145 5.39 -13.09 16.64
N GLU A 146 6.50 -13.09 15.90
CA GLU A 146 7.76 -12.53 16.35
C GLU A 146 7.60 -11.07 16.81
N MET A 147 8.28 -10.70 17.88
CA MET A 147 8.26 -9.37 18.51
C MET A 147 6.88 -8.87 18.94
N ILE A 148 5.87 -9.74 19.02
CA ILE A 148 4.54 -9.35 19.50
C ILE A 148 4.59 -9.00 20.98
N GLY A 149 3.92 -7.94 21.37
CA GLY A 149 3.86 -7.48 22.75
C GLY A 149 2.50 -6.96 23.16
N LYS A 150 2.36 -6.69 24.46
CA LYS A 150 1.22 -5.94 24.98
C LYS A 150 1.50 -4.44 24.79
N VAL A 151 0.64 -3.76 24.05
CA VAL A 151 0.71 -2.32 23.79
C VAL A 151 -0.55 -1.65 24.31
N PHE A 152 -0.43 -0.43 24.82
CA PHE A 152 -1.61 0.31 25.25
C PHE A 152 -2.31 0.94 24.07
N SER A 153 -3.59 0.64 23.89
CA SER A 153 -4.45 1.28 22.90
C SER A 153 -5.11 2.51 23.52
N HIS A 154 -4.81 3.68 22.96
CA HIS A 154 -5.48 4.92 23.35
C HIS A 154 -6.94 4.98 22.87
N VAL A 155 -7.28 4.24 21.83
CA VAL A 155 -8.65 4.15 21.29
C VAL A 155 -9.54 3.27 22.15
N GLU A 156 -9.00 2.11 22.58
CA GLU A 156 -9.75 1.14 23.41
C GLU A 156 -9.55 1.34 24.91
N HIS A 157 -8.65 2.25 25.32
CA HIS A 157 -8.27 2.54 26.72
C HIS A 157 -7.85 1.29 27.52
N LYS A 158 -7.18 0.35 26.85
CA LYS A 158 -6.73 -0.92 27.45
C LYS A 158 -5.46 -1.45 26.79
N MET A 159 -4.84 -2.42 27.48
CA MET A 159 -3.73 -3.19 26.90
C MET A 159 -4.28 -4.18 25.86
N ILE A 160 -3.75 -4.12 24.67
CA ILE A 160 -4.02 -5.07 23.56
C ILE A 160 -2.76 -5.85 23.22
N LEU A 161 -2.92 -7.05 22.71
CA LEU A 161 -1.83 -7.82 22.12
C LEU A 161 -1.64 -7.39 20.68
N GLY A 162 -0.44 -6.94 20.30
CA GLY A 162 -0.21 -6.43 18.95
C GLY A 162 1.06 -5.63 18.80
N PHE A 163 1.05 -4.75 17.82
CA PHE A 163 2.12 -3.80 17.53
C PHE A 163 1.56 -2.37 17.51
N LYS A 164 2.44 -1.40 17.73
CA LYS A 164 2.21 -0.01 17.36
C LYS A 164 3.02 0.33 16.11
N GLY A 165 2.33 0.83 15.09
CA GLY A 165 2.96 1.40 13.91
C GLY A 165 3.09 2.90 14.05
N LEU A 166 4.25 3.46 13.74
CA LEU A 166 4.47 4.87 13.66
C LEU A 166 4.43 5.31 12.19
N PHE A 167 3.53 6.23 11.87
CA PHE A 167 3.39 6.79 10.54
C PHE A 167 3.96 8.20 10.48
N LEU A 168 4.67 8.46 9.40
CA LEU A 168 5.15 9.79 9.05
C LEU A 168 4.41 10.26 7.81
N GLY A 169 3.72 11.38 7.92
CA GLY A 169 3.06 12.06 6.80
C GLY A 169 3.71 13.42 6.52
N ILE A 170 3.67 13.84 5.27
CA ILE A 170 4.10 15.17 4.85
C ILE A 170 2.93 15.82 4.10
N THR A 171 2.61 17.05 4.44
CA THR A 171 1.58 17.84 3.75
C THR A 171 1.98 19.30 3.64
N ASP A 172 1.52 19.95 2.60
CA ASP A 172 1.56 21.41 2.41
C ASP A 172 0.20 22.07 2.68
N GLY A 173 -0.75 21.32 3.22
CA GLY A 173 -2.12 21.77 3.49
C GLY A 173 -3.06 21.69 2.29
N ALA A 174 -2.55 21.46 1.09
CA ALA A 174 -3.33 21.32 -0.15
C ALA A 174 -3.41 19.85 -0.62
N THR A 175 -2.47 19.02 -0.18
CA THR A 175 -2.33 17.60 -0.53
C THR A 175 -2.19 16.72 0.71
#